data_1ddcc7ca7fe9c844d5173072b46a1a25
#
_entry.id   1ddcc7ca7fe9c844d5173072b46a1a25
#
_cell.length_a   1.000
_cell.length_b   1.000
_cell.length_c   1.000
_cell.angle_alpha   90.00
_cell.angle_beta   90.00
_cell.angle_gamma   90.00
#
_symmetry.space_group_name_H-M   'P 1'
#
loop_
_entity.id
_entity.type
_entity.pdbx_description
1 polymer ?
#
loop_
_entity_poly.entity_id
_entity_poly.type
_entity_poly.pdbx_seq_one_letter_code
_entity_poly.pdbx_strand_id
1 'polypeptide(L)'
;VLDDSQEGIRNPVGMSGVRLEVHAHLVVCAQSAAANITKCVQRCGLQVDDLVLSSLASSTAVLTPDERELGVVLVDMGAGTTDLAVHVQGAISHTASLPVAGDKVTEDIAHMLRTPTPEAEQIKVRYACALAQMARAEESIQVPSVGDRPARRLARQTLAEIVQPRYEELFTLIQDELRRTGFEEVIAAGIVL
;
A
#
# COMPACT_ATOMS: atom_id res chain seq x y z
N VAL A 1 7.95 17.21 24.22
CA VAL A 1 8.87 17.44 25.37
C VAL A 1 8.27 18.50 26.27
N LEU A 2 8.07 18.19 27.52
CA LEU A 2 7.65 19.12 28.56
C LEU A 2 8.89 19.45 29.41
N ASP A 3 9.35 20.70 29.31
CA ASP A 3 10.60 21.10 29.96
C ASP A 3 11.85 20.38 29.40
N ASP A 4 13.05 20.94 29.58
CA ASP A 4 14.30 20.47 28.99
C ASP A 4 14.73 19.04 29.41
N SER A 5 13.93 18.33 30.21
CA SER A 5 14.28 17.04 30.80
C SER A 5 13.28 15.90 30.58
N GLN A 6 12.11 16.15 29.99
CA GLN A 6 11.07 15.12 29.85
C GLN A 6 10.71 14.91 28.37
N GLU A 7 11.09 13.76 27.83
CA GLU A 7 10.76 13.33 26.47
C GLU A 7 9.77 12.15 26.46
N GLY A 8 9.16 11.87 25.29
CA GLY A 8 8.27 10.71 25.14
C GLY A 8 6.91 10.82 25.83
N ILE A 9 6.49 12.02 26.21
CA ILE A 9 5.19 12.23 26.86
C ILE A 9 4.07 12.08 25.82
N ARG A 10 3.19 11.09 26.03
CA ARG A 10 2.03 10.84 25.14
C ARG A 10 0.87 11.79 25.41
N ASN A 11 0.62 12.14 26.66
CA ASN A 11 -0.47 13.02 27.05
C ASN A 11 0.01 14.05 28.07
N PRO A 12 0.26 15.30 27.65
CA PRO A 12 0.73 16.38 28.52
C PRO A 12 -0.39 17.05 29.34
N VAL A 13 -1.66 16.66 29.18
CA VAL A 13 -2.80 17.28 29.86
C VAL A 13 -2.65 17.14 31.38
N GLY A 14 -2.67 18.28 32.10
CA GLY A 14 -2.51 18.32 33.55
C GLY A 14 -1.06 18.32 34.05
N MET A 15 -0.06 18.28 33.16
CA MET A 15 1.35 18.43 33.53
C MET A 15 1.75 19.91 33.53
N SER A 16 2.63 20.28 34.48
CA SER A 16 3.21 21.61 34.57
C SER A 16 4.55 21.64 33.80
N GLY A 17 4.77 22.69 33.01
CA GLY A 17 6.00 22.89 32.26
C GLY A 17 6.11 24.29 31.71
N VAL A 18 7.33 24.73 31.38
CA VAL A 18 7.60 26.06 30.82
C VAL A 18 7.52 26.05 29.29
N ARG A 19 7.85 24.91 28.67
CA ARG A 19 7.89 24.75 27.22
C ARG A 19 7.31 23.37 26.82
N LEU A 20 6.44 23.36 25.82
CA LEU A 20 5.92 22.16 25.19
C LEU A 20 6.39 22.09 23.74
N GLU A 21 7.12 21.03 23.37
CA GLU A 21 7.45 20.73 21.99
C GLU A 21 6.63 19.52 21.52
N VAL A 22 6.05 19.64 20.35
CA VAL A 22 5.22 18.59 19.73
C VAL A 22 5.71 18.35 18.31
N HIS A 23 6.00 17.11 17.98
CA HIS A 23 6.21 16.68 16.60
C HIS A 23 4.89 16.16 16.04
N ALA A 24 4.41 16.78 14.95
CA ALA A 24 3.15 16.40 14.32
C ALA A 24 3.38 16.03 12.86
N HIS A 25 2.82 14.89 12.43
CA HIS A 25 2.76 14.54 11.03
C HIS A 25 1.50 15.15 10.40
N LEU A 26 1.69 15.98 9.37
CA LEU A 26 0.60 16.67 8.69
C LEU A 26 0.34 16.03 7.33
N VAL A 27 -0.87 15.54 7.15
CA VAL A 27 -1.35 15.02 5.85
C VAL A 27 -2.21 16.09 5.19
N VAL A 28 -1.86 16.48 3.97
CA VAL A 28 -2.60 17.49 3.19
C VAL A 28 -3.08 16.88 1.88
N CYS A 29 -4.27 17.29 1.45
CA CYS A 29 -4.81 16.91 0.15
C CYS A 29 -5.42 18.14 -0.56
N ALA A 30 -5.62 18.02 -1.89
CA ALA A 30 -6.32 19.04 -2.64
C ALA A 30 -7.79 19.15 -2.17
N GLN A 31 -8.22 20.35 -1.82
CA GLN A 31 -9.59 20.60 -1.36
C GLN A 31 -10.64 20.13 -2.39
N SER A 32 -10.36 20.28 -3.67
CA SER A 32 -11.24 19.83 -4.74
C SER A 32 -11.40 18.30 -4.76
N ALA A 33 -10.34 17.55 -4.48
CA ALA A 33 -10.39 16.08 -4.40
C ALA A 33 -11.26 15.63 -3.21
N ALA A 34 -11.02 16.18 -2.03
CA ALA A 34 -11.83 15.92 -0.83
C ALA A 34 -13.31 16.27 -1.05
N ALA A 35 -13.58 17.44 -1.62
CA ALA A 35 -14.95 17.88 -1.93
C ALA A 35 -15.64 16.95 -2.96
N ASN A 36 -14.92 16.43 -3.95
CA ASN A 36 -15.48 15.52 -4.93
C ASN A 36 -15.86 14.17 -4.31
N ILE A 37 -15.02 13.61 -3.44
CA ILE A 37 -15.34 12.38 -2.70
C ILE A 37 -16.60 12.59 -1.86
N THR A 38 -16.64 13.66 -1.07
CA THR A 38 -17.80 14.02 -0.23
C THR A 38 -19.07 14.13 -1.06
N LYS A 39 -19.03 14.84 -2.22
CA LYS A 39 -20.19 14.97 -3.12
C LYS A 39 -20.65 13.64 -3.69
N CYS A 40 -19.74 12.74 -4.04
CA CYS A 40 -20.10 11.41 -4.54
C CYS A 40 -20.87 10.61 -3.49
N VAL A 41 -20.41 10.61 -2.23
CA VAL A 41 -21.10 9.93 -1.13
C VAL A 41 -22.48 10.56 -0.86
N GLN A 42 -22.55 11.90 -0.83
CA GLN A 42 -23.82 12.62 -0.62
C GLN A 42 -24.85 12.36 -1.72
N ARG A 43 -24.42 12.19 -2.98
CA ARG A 43 -25.31 11.80 -4.09
C ARG A 43 -25.94 10.41 -3.91
N CYS A 44 -25.35 9.55 -3.10
CA CYS A 44 -25.92 8.25 -2.71
C CYS A 44 -26.89 8.37 -1.52
N GLY A 45 -27.20 9.60 -1.06
CA GLY A 45 -28.11 9.82 0.07
C GLY A 45 -27.46 9.62 1.43
N LEU A 46 -26.12 9.51 1.50
CA LEU A 46 -25.35 9.33 2.72
C LEU A 46 -24.77 10.66 3.21
N GLN A 47 -24.58 10.78 4.51
CA GLN A 47 -23.84 11.89 5.13
C GLN A 47 -22.38 11.49 5.32
N VAL A 48 -21.49 12.47 5.20
CA VAL A 48 -20.05 12.31 5.47
C VAL A 48 -19.74 13.07 6.74
N ASP A 49 -19.38 12.35 7.78
CA ASP A 49 -19.01 12.94 9.06
C ASP A 49 -17.54 13.38 9.06
N ASP A 50 -16.64 12.57 8.46
CA ASP A 50 -15.23 12.88 8.39
C ASP A 50 -14.54 12.19 7.19
N LEU A 51 -13.32 12.65 6.88
CA LEU A 51 -12.43 12.06 5.87
C LEU A 51 -11.17 11.54 6.56
N VAL A 52 -10.89 10.27 6.39
CA VAL A 52 -9.73 9.62 6.97
C VAL A 52 -8.82 9.10 5.84
N LEU A 53 -7.51 9.25 6.03
CA LEU A 53 -6.52 8.67 5.11
C LEU A 53 -6.64 7.14 5.09
N SER A 54 -6.67 6.53 3.89
CA SER A 54 -6.84 5.08 3.73
C SER A 54 -5.79 4.29 4.49
N SER A 55 -4.51 4.61 4.33
CA SER A 55 -3.43 3.91 5.01
C SER A 55 -3.50 4.01 6.55
N LEU A 56 -4.05 5.12 7.09
CA LEU A 56 -4.29 5.26 8.53
C LEU A 56 -5.44 4.37 9.01
N ALA A 57 -6.51 4.29 8.22
CA ALA A 57 -7.65 3.41 8.52
C ALA A 57 -7.21 1.93 8.46
N SER A 58 -6.48 1.53 7.42
CA SER A 58 -5.90 0.20 7.27
C SER A 58 -4.93 -0.14 8.41
N SER A 59 -4.07 0.80 8.82
CA SER A 59 -3.20 0.65 10.00
C SER A 59 -3.98 0.36 11.27
N THR A 60 -5.11 1.03 11.45
CA THR A 60 -5.96 0.83 12.64
C THR A 60 -6.59 -0.55 12.66
N ALA A 61 -6.90 -1.10 11.49
CA ALA A 61 -7.54 -2.41 11.36
C ALA A 61 -6.57 -3.59 11.54
N VAL A 62 -5.32 -3.48 11.10
CA VAL A 62 -4.41 -4.62 10.98
C VAL A 62 -3.22 -4.60 11.92
N LEU A 63 -2.72 -3.41 12.31
CA LEU A 63 -1.53 -3.30 13.14
C LEU A 63 -1.85 -3.44 14.63
N THR A 64 -1.06 -4.24 15.32
CA THR A 64 -1.11 -4.33 16.78
C THR A 64 -0.48 -3.12 17.47
N PRO A 65 -0.82 -2.83 18.73
CA PRO A 65 -0.17 -1.76 19.51
C PRO A 65 1.35 -1.95 19.62
N ASP A 66 1.82 -3.19 19.78
CA ASP A 66 3.22 -3.52 19.95
C ASP A 66 4.02 -3.26 18.65
N GLU A 67 3.47 -3.62 17.49
CA GLU A 67 4.09 -3.32 16.20
C GLU A 67 4.24 -1.82 16.00
N ARG A 68 3.21 -1.02 16.31
CA ARG A 68 3.29 0.44 16.21
C ARG A 68 4.31 1.05 17.15
N GLU A 69 4.48 0.46 18.34
CA GLU A 69 5.46 0.91 19.32
C GLU A 69 6.89 0.60 18.87
N LEU A 70 7.12 -0.62 18.39
CA LEU A 70 8.43 -1.10 17.95
C LEU A 70 8.92 -0.46 16.64
N GLY A 71 7.99 0.07 15.84
CA GLY A 71 8.27 0.58 14.51
C GLY A 71 7.89 -0.40 13.41
N VAL A 72 6.92 -0.02 12.58
CA VAL A 72 6.36 -0.85 11.51
C VAL A 72 5.98 0.01 10.31
N VAL A 73 6.07 -0.56 9.12
CA VAL A 73 5.50 0.01 7.91
C VAL A 73 4.28 -0.80 7.51
N LEU A 74 3.13 -0.15 7.40
CA LEU A 74 2.00 -0.69 6.66
C LEU A 74 2.17 -0.36 5.18
N VAL A 75 1.96 -1.35 4.33
CA VAL A 75 1.93 -1.21 2.87
C VAL A 75 0.55 -1.63 2.39
N ASP A 76 -0.28 -0.66 2.02
CA ASP A 76 -1.63 -0.87 1.51
C ASP A 76 -1.59 -0.87 -0.03
N MET A 77 -1.58 -2.06 -0.62
CA MET A 77 -1.51 -2.25 -2.06
C MET A 77 -2.92 -2.29 -2.66
N GLY A 78 -3.33 -1.16 -3.23
CA GLY A 78 -4.60 -1.04 -3.93
C GLY A 78 -4.54 -1.45 -5.40
N ALA A 79 -5.49 -0.97 -6.19
CA ALA A 79 -5.53 -1.15 -7.63
C ALA A 79 -4.57 -0.16 -8.34
N GLY A 80 -4.71 1.14 -8.09
CA GLY A 80 -3.94 2.20 -8.76
C GLY A 80 -2.73 2.70 -7.98
N THR A 81 -2.76 2.66 -6.65
CA THR A 81 -1.71 3.14 -5.76
C THR A 81 -1.34 2.12 -4.71
N THR A 82 -0.10 2.23 -4.23
CA THR A 82 0.38 1.56 -3.02
C THR A 82 0.70 2.64 -2.00
N ASP A 83 -0.03 2.63 -0.89
CA ASP A 83 0.07 3.64 0.15
C ASP A 83 0.88 3.10 1.34
N LEU A 84 1.82 3.91 1.82
CA LEU A 84 2.69 3.58 2.94
C LEU A 84 2.29 4.37 4.18
N ALA A 85 2.30 3.73 5.33
CA ALA A 85 2.17 4.39 6.63
C ALA A 85 3.23 3.83 7.59
N VAL A 86 4.17 4.68 8.01
CA VAL A 86 5.22 4.33 8.95
C VAL A 86 4.81 4.74 10.35
N HIS A 87 4.80 3.79 11.26
CA HIS A 87 4.54 4.01 12.67
C HIS A 87 5.81 3.80 13.48
N VAL A 88 6.12 4.71 14.38
CA VAL A 88 7.25 4.63 15.32
C VAL A 88 6.80 5.16 16.67
N GLN A 89 7.12 4.47 17.75
CA GLN A 89 6.74 4.84 19.12
C GLN A 89 5.22 5.10 19.27
N GLY A 90 4.42 4.27 18.60
CA GLY A 90 2.96 4.33 18.67
C GLY A 90 2.31 5.44 17.84
N ALA A 91 3.08 6.31 17.17
CA ALA A 91 2.59 7.41 16.35
C ALA A 91 2.92 7.21 14.87
N ILE A 92 2.05 7.74 13.99
CA ILE A 92 2.35 7.83 12.57
C ILE A 92 3.44 8.89 12.33
N SER A 93 4.51 8.49 11.68
CA SER A 93 5.70 9.33 11.49
C SER A 93 5.93 9.71 10.02
N HIS A 94 5.47 8.88 9.08
CA HIS A 94 5.58 9.16 7.66
C HIS A 94 4.45 8.49 6.88
N THR A 95 4.05 9.12 5.77
CA THR A 95 3.12 8.55 4.79
C THR A 95 3.63 8.86 3.38
N ALA A 96 3.47 7.90 2.48
CA ALA A 96 3.78 8.08 1.06
C ALA A 96 2.77 7.33 0.20
N SER A 97 2.63 7.73 -1.05
CA SER A 97 1.79 7.06 -2.05
C SER A 97 2.60 6.82 -3.32
N LEU A 98 2.67 5.58 -3.75
CA LEU A 98 3.40 5.16 -4.95
C LEU A 98 2.40 4.85 -6.06
N PRO A 99 2.59 5.34 -7.29
CA PRO A 99 1.67 5.13 -8.42
C PRO A 99 1.90 3.77 -9.13
N VAL A 100 2.23 2.74 -8.34
CA VAL A 100 2.45 1.36 -8.82
C VAL A 100 1.67 0.43 -7.91
N ALA A 101 0.73 -0.33 -8.48
CA ALA A 101 -0.13 -1.26 -7.75
C ALA A 101 -0.72 -2.33 -8.68
N GLY A 102 -1.82 -2.95 -8.28
CA GLY A 102 -2.43 -4.09 -8.95
C GLY A 102 -2.78 -3.90 -10.42
N ASP A 103 -3.18 -2.69 -10.83
CA ASP A 103 -3.51 -2.37 -12.23
C ASP A 103 -2.29 -2.48 -13.15
N LYS A 104 -1.10 -2.12 -12.66
CA LYS A 104 0.14 -2.27 -13.43
C LYS A 104 0.48 -3.72 -13.71
N VAL A 105 0.23 -4.60 -12.75
CA VAL A 105 0.37 -6.06 -12.96
C VAL A 105 -0.62 -6.54 -14.02
N THR A 106 -1.86 -6.07 -13.98
CA THR A 106 -2.88 -6.41 -14.98
C THR A 106 -2.51 -5.92 -16.37
N GLU A 107 -2.02 -4.68 -16.48
CA GLU A 107 -1.53 -4.10 -17.74
C GLU A 107 -0.37 -4.93 -18.31
N ASP A 108 0.60 -5.33 -17.50
CA ASP A 108 1.73 -6.17 -17.92
C ASP A 108 1.25 -7.53 -18.44
N ILE A 109 0.33 -8.18 -17.73
CA ILE A 109 -0.27 -9.46 -18.17
C ILE A 109 -1.02 -9.28 -19.49
N ALA A 110 -1.86 -8.24 -19.60
CA ALA A 110 -2.63 -7.98 -20.81
C ALA A 110 -1.71 -7.74 -22.02
N HIS A 111 -0.65 -6.97 -21.84
CA HIS A 111 0.29 -6.62 -22.89
C HIS A 111 1.15 -7.82 -23.32
N MET A 112 1.79 -8.47 -22.36
CA MET A 112 2.70 -9.59 -22.63
C MET A 112 1.97 -10.82 -23.17
N LEU A 113 0.79 -11.10 -22.64
CA LEU A 113 -0.03 -12.23 -23.09
C LEU A 113 -0.99 -11.87 -24.23
N ARG A 114 -1.06 -10.60 -24.65
CA ARG A 114 -1.99 -10.14 -25.70
C ARG A 114 -3.41 -10.66 -25.47
N THR A 115 -3.89 -10.47 -24.24
CA THR A 115 -5.22 -10.87 -23.77
C THR A 115 -6.03 -9.61 -23.39
N PRO A 116 -7.35 -9.62 -23.48
CA PRO A 116 -8.16 -8.49 -23.03
C PRO A 116 -7.93 -8.17 -21.55
N THR A 117 -7.91 -6.89 -21.17
CA THR A 117 -7.66 -6.44 -19.79
C THR A 117 -8.57 -7.11 -18.75
N PRO A 118 -9.89 -7.29 -18.97
CA PRO A 118 -10.74 -8.01 -18.02
C PRO A 118 -10.31 -9.46 -17.80
N GLU A 119 -9.84 -10.13 -18.86
CA GLU A 119 -9.32 -11.49 -18.78
C GLU A 119 -7.96 -11.54 -18.07
N ALA A 120 -7.10 -10.54 -18.32
CA ALA A 120 -5.83 -10.40 -17.61
C ALA A 120 -6.04 -10.24 -16.10
N GLU A 121 -7.05 -9.46 -15.68
CA GLU A 121 -7.41 -9.31 -14.28
C GLU A 121 -7.87 -10.63 -13.66
N GLN A 122 -8.71 -11.39 -14.36
CA GLN A 122 -9.13 -12.71 -13.88
C GLN A 122 -7.95 -13.70 -13.78
N ILE A 123 -7.04 -13.66 -14.76
CA ILE A 123 -5.82 -14.48 -14.76
C ILE A 123 -4.93 -14.10 -13.58
N LYS A 124 -4.73 -12.79 -13.33
CA LYS A 124 -3.99 -12.28 -12.19
C LYS A 124 -4.56 -12.83 -10.88
N VAL A 125 -5.85 -12.60 -10.63
CA VAL A 125 -6.50 -12.99 -9.37
C VAL A 125 -6.46 -14.49 -9.12
N ARG A 126 -6.60 -15.31 -10.18
CA ARG A 126 -6.71 -16.77 -10.03
C ARG A 126 -5.37 -17.49 -10.02
N TYR A 127 -4.39 -17.02 -10.78
CA TYR A 127 -3.21 -17.80 -11.12
C TYR A 127 -1.88 -17.08 -10.89
N ALA A 128 -1.87 -15.76 -10.70
CA ALA A 128 -0.63 -15.04 -10.53
C ALA A 128 0.17 -15.51 -9.30
N CYS A 129 1.47 -15.35 -9.40
CA CYS A 129 2.40 -15.61 -8.32
C CYS A 129 3.51 -14.55 -8.42
N ALA A 130 3.82 -13.90 -7.32
CA ALA A 130 4.83 -12.85 -7.27
C ALA A 130 6.27 -13.39 -7.37
N LEU A 131 6.47 -14.68 -7.13
CA LEU A 131 7.78 -15.33 -7.21
C LEU A 131 7.70 -16.54 -8.14
N ALA A 132 8.40 -16.49 -9.28
CA ALA A 132 8.34 -17.52 -10.31
C ALA A 132 8.72 -18.93 -9.81
N GLN A 133 9.65 -19.00 -8.85
CA GLN A 133 10.08 -20.27 -8.23
C GLN A 133 8.98 -20.98 -7.43
N MET A 134 7.95 -20.25 -6.98
CA MET A 134 6.80 -20.82 -6.27
C MET A 134 5.69 -21.31 -7.20
N ALA A 135 5.73 -20.95 -8.48
CA ALA A 135 4.80 -21.45 -9.47
C ALA A 135 5.24 -22.85 -9.93
N ARG A 136 4.31 -23.84 -9.84
CA ARG A 136 4.62 -25.22 -10.26
C ARG A 136 4.73 -25.29 -11.77
N ALA A 137 5.79 -25.92 -12.26
CA ALA A 137 6.08 -26.04 -13.70
C ALA A 137 5.03 -26.86 -14.48
N GLU A 138 4.38 -27.83 -13.81
CA GLU A 138 3.37 -28.70 -14.41
C GLU A 138 2.00 -28.02 -14.55
N GLU A 139 1.77 -26.93 -13.81
CA GLU A 139 0.51 -26.19 -13.87
C GLU A 139 0.43 -25.37 -15.16
N SER A 140 -0.68 -25.53 -15.89
CA SER A 140 -0.95 -24.75 -17.10
C SER A 140 -2.28 -24.03 -16.98
N ILE A 141 -2.32 -22.81 -17.49
CA ILE A 141 -3.50 -21.95 -17.52
C ILE A 141 -3.96 -21.77 -18.96
N GLN A 142 -5.25 -21.49 -19.13
CA GLN A 142 -5.81 -21.06 -20.41
C GLN A 142 -5.84 -19.55 -20.49
N VAL A 143 -5.27 -18.99 -21.55
CA VAL A 143 -5.19 -17.55 -21.80
C VAL A 143 -6.03 -17.24 -23.03
N PRO A 144 -7.17 -16.53 -22.87
CA PRO A 144 -7.94 -16.01 -23.98
C PRO A 144 -7.10 -15.07 -24.86
N SER A 145 -7.31 -15.12 -26.15
CA SER A 145 -6.62 -14.24 -27.10
C SER A 145 -7.52 -13.07 -27.51
N VAL A 146 -6.92 -11.97 -27.93
CA VAL A 146 -7.67 -10.84 -28.53
C VAL A 146 -8.17 -11.25 -29.92
N GLY A 147 -9.45 -10.94 -30.21
CA GLY A 147 -10.12 -11.28 -31.46
C GLY A 147 -10.56 -12.75 -31.54
N ASP A 148 -10.84 -13.25 -32.75
CA ASP A 148 -11.37 -14.60 -33.00
C ASP A 148 -10.31 -15.73 -32.87
N ARG A 149 -9.20 -15.48 -32.18
CA ARG A 149 -8.17 -16.48 -32.01
C ARG A 149 -8.53 -17.41 -30.84
N PRO A 150 -8.27 -18.73 -30.97
CA PRO A 150 -8.53 -19.66 -29.88
C PRO A 150 -7.66 -19.34 -28.66
N ALA A 151 -8.18 -19.67 -27.48
CA ALA A 151 -7.43 -19.62 -26.23
C ALA A 151 -6.19 -20.56 -26.32
N ARG A 152 -5.08 -20.13 -25.72
CA ARG A 152 -3.83 -20.90 -25.72
C ARG A 152 -3.49 -21.36 -24.31
N ARG A 153 -2.79 -22.48 -24.22
CA ARG A 153 -2.23 -22.94 -22.95
C ARG A 153 -0.88 -22.28 -22.69
N LEU A 154 -0.68 -21.87 -21.46
CA LEU A 154 0.56 -21.25 -20.97
C LEU A 154 0.95 -21.92 -19.65
N ALA A 155 2.25 -22.15 -19.42
CA ALA A 155 2.72 -22.56 -18.11
C ALA A 155 2.48 -21.46 -17.08
N ARG A 156 2.00 -21.82 -15.88
CA ARG A 156 1.80 -20.85 -14.78
C ARG A 156 3.10 -20.14 -14.39
N GLN A 157 4.22 -20.84 -14.51
CA GLN A 157 5.53 -20.25 -14.29
C GLN A 157 5.81 -19.07 -15.24
N THR A 158 5.45 -19.15 -16.51
CA THR A 158 5.60 -18.03 -17.46
C THR A 158 4.75 -16.81 -17.06
N LEU A 159 3.55 -17.04 -16.51
CA LEU A 159 2.78 -15.95 -15.92
C LEU A 159 3.51 -15.30 -14.73
N ALA A 160 4.09 -16.11 -13.85
CA ALA A 160 4.84 -15.61 -12.71
C ALA A 160 6.10 -14.82 -13.13
N GLU A 161 6.78 -15.24 -14.20
CA GLU A 161 7.90 -14.51 -14.81
C GLU A 161 7.52 -13.12 -15.35
N ILE A 162 6.25 -12.93 -15.72
CA ILE A 162 5.71 -11.61 -16.10
C ILE A 162 5.40 -10.76 -14.87
N VAL A 163 4.87 -11.38 -13.83
CA VAL A 163 4.37 -10.70 -12.62
C VAL A 163 5.51 -10.31 -11.67
N GLN A 164 6.50 -11.17 -11.50
CA GLN A 164 7.61 -11.00 -10.56
C GLN A 164 8.36 -9.66 -10.74
N PRO A 165 8.77 -9.23 -11.94
CA PRO A 165 9.51 -7.97 -12.11
C PRO A 165 8.74 -6.74 -11.63
N ARG A 166 7.39 -6.77 -11.74
CA ARG A 166 6.55 -5.67 -11.26
C ARG A 166 6.53 -5.58 -9.73
N TYR A 167 6.48 -6.71 -9.04
CA TYR A 167 6.60 -6.71 -7.58
C TYR A 167 8.00 -6.35 -7.12
N GLU A 168 9.05 -6.80 -7.81
CA GLU A 168 10.44 -6.41 -7.52
C GLU A 168 10.62 -4.89 -7.65
N GLU A 169 10.07 -4.27 -8.71
CA GLU A 169 10.04 -2.82 -8.87
C GLU A 169 9.30 -2.14 -7.70
N LEU A 170 8.11 -2.60 -7.37
CA LEU A 170 7.31 -2.03 -6.29
C LEU A 170 8.05 -2.09 -4.96
N PHE A 171 8.62 -3.24 -4.59
CA PHE A 171 9.36 -3.38 -3.34
C PHE A 171 10.66 -2.56 -3.33
N THR A 172 11.30 -2.39 -4.49
CA THR A 172 12.45 -1.48 -4.63
C THR A 172 12.03 -0.04 -4.36
N LEU A 173 10.92 0.42 -4.93
CA LEU A 173 10.41 1.78 -4.69
C LEU A 173 10.04 1.99 -3.21
N ILE A 174 9.47 0.99 -2.55
CA ILE A 174 9.16 1.05 -1.11
C ILE A 174 10.46 1.18 -0.30
N GLN A 175 11.45 0.36 -0.61
CA GLN A 175 12.74 0.39 0.08
C GLN A 175 13.45 1.72 -0.12
N ASP A 176 13.46 2.24 -1.34
CA ASP A 176 14.07 3.54 -1.66
C ASP A 176 13.37 4.69 -0.91
N GLU A 177 12.05 4.64 -0.77
CA GLU A 177 11.31 5.62 0.03
C GLU A 177 11.68 5.55 1.52
N LEU A 178 11.78 4.36 2.09
CA LEU A 178 12.18 4.16 3.48
C LEU A 178 13.62 4.61 3.73
N ARG A 179 14.55 4.36 2.81
CA ARG A 179 15.94 4.83 2.87
C ARG A 179 16.02 6.34 2.77
N ARG A 180 15.33 6.93 1.81
CA ARG A 180 15.30 8.37 1.58
C ARG A 180 14.81 9.13 2.81
N THR A 181 13.88 8.55 3.54
CA THR A 181 13.26 9.16 4.74
C THR A 181 13.93 8.75 6.04
N GLY A 182 14.88 7.81 6.01
CA GLY A 182 15.64 7.35 7.18
C GLY A 182 14.87 6.38 8.09
N PHE A 183 13.75 5.83 7.62
CA PHE A 183 12.94 4.92 8.43
C PHE A 183 13.36 3.44 8.32
N GLU A 184 14.21 3.07 7.35
CA GLU A 184 14.63 1.67 7.13
C GLU A 184 15.21 1.04 8.41
N GLU A 185 15.96 1.81 9.21
CA GLU A 185 16.65 1.30 10.42
C GLU A 185 15.77 1.28 11.69
N VAL A 186 14.63 1.97 11.68
CA VAL A 186 13.79 2.14 12.88
C VAL A 186 12.53 1.30 12.88
N ILE A 187 12.26 0.52 11.83
CA ILE A 187 11.12 -0.37 11.69
C ILE A 187 11.44 -1.78 12.19
N ALA A 188 11.64 -1.92 13.51
CA ALA A 188 12.03 -3.20 14.10
C ALA A 188 10.99 -4.31 13.94
N ALA A 189 9.69 -3.98 13.84
CA ALA A 189 8.62 -4.92 13.55
C ALA A 189 8.48 -5.25 12.05
N GLY A 190 9.23 -4.59 11.18
CA GLY A 190 9.26 -4.88 9.75
C GLY A 190 8.10 -4.26 8.97
N ILE A 191 7.59 -5.01 7.96
CA ILE A 191 6.59 -4.56 7.00
C ILE A 191 5.35 -5.46 7.12
N VAL A 192 4.17 -4.84 7.16
CA VAL A 192 2.86 -5.50 7.09
C VAL A 192 2.20 -5.13 5.76
N LEU A 193 1.71 -6.14 5.02
CA LEU A 193 1.06 -6.02 3.71
C LEU A 193 -0.44 -6.23 3.83
#